data_c0c19eee9f5532cdb6301b0908a2becd
#
_entry.id   c0c19eee9f5532cdb6301b0908a2becd
#
_cell.length_a   1.000
_cell.length_b   1.000
_cell.length_c   1.000
_cell.angle_alpha   90.00
_cell.angle_beta   90.00
_cell.angle_gamma   90.00
#
_symmetry.space_group_name_H-M   'P 1'
#
loop_
_entity.id
_entity.type
_entity.pdbx_description
1 polymer ?
#
loop_
_entity_poly.entity_id
_entity_poly.type
_entity_poly.pdbx_seq_one_letter_code
_entity_poly.pdbx_strand_id
1 'polypeptide(L)'
;MKLQFDANQQFQLDAVAAVTGLFDGQPQGAPEYAVINTGSGTGLFAGQQQTELGAGNQLLVTGDKLRANTRVLQTRNDIEVADPSAPLETWELFDGPANQSRSCPHFSVEMETGTGKTYVYLRTIFELSRRYGFQKFIIVVPSVAIREGVLKNIDITAEHFRALYNNLPFEHFVYDAKKVNRLRQFATSNTLQILVINIDAFRKNFTGTEAEQKSNVIYKESDKLSGRQPIEFVQAARPIVIIDEPQSVDSTDKAQEAIKALNPLCTLRYSATHRNPYNLVYRLDPVRAFGLKLVKQIVVGSARAEGTANDAFVRVEKIDYKNGIKAKLRIHVQGTDGPKEKSVTVKQGADLLTLSNDRANYKHGFEITEINAEPGNEYIRFSNGRTLRLGEEIGAMRDDVWRAQIKHTIKRHLEKELEVRARGIKVLSLFFIDRVANYRDYDGSGQPVKGKFAEAFEAELSGLAKDERYRALTWLTQPMGKLHNGYFAQDKKGVLKDTRGDTQADDEVYNLIMREKERLLSLEEPLRFIFSHSALREGWDNPNVF
;
A
#
# COMPACT_ATOMS: atom_id res chain seq x y z
N MET A 1 -7.67 -2.07 -26.46
CA MET A 1 -8.41 -0.80 -26.20
C MET A 1 -7.37 0.26 -25.83
N LYS A 2 -7.20 1.35 -26.60
CA LYS A 2 -6.31 2.45 -26.19
C LYS A 2 -7.02 3.25 -25.09
N LEU A 3 -6.41 3.38 -23.93
CA LEU A 3 -6.89 4.27 -22.90
C LEU A 3 -6.78 5.72 -23.39
N GLN A 4 -7.86 6.47 -23.26
CA GLN A 4 -7.88 7.91 -23.55
C GLN A 4 -7.75 8.67 -22.23
N PHE A 5 -6.77 9.54 -22.16
CA PHE A 5 -6.54 10.40 -21.00
C PHE A 5 -7.13 11.78 -21.25
N ASP A 6 -7.97 12.25 -20.37
CA ASP A 6 -8.47 13.63 -20.38
C ASP A 6 -7.53 14.53 -19.56
N ALA A 7 -6.80 15.40 -20.25
CA ALA A 7 -5.89 16.35 -19.63
C ALA A 7 -6.60 17.48 -18.85
N ASN A 8 -7.92 17.61 -18.99
CA ASN A 8 -8.67 18.78 -18.50
C ASN A 8 -9.56 18.46 -17.28
N GLN A 9 -9.30 17.35 -16.60
CA GLN A 9 -9.98 17.01 -15.35
C GLN A 9 -9.63 18.05 -14.28
N GLN A 10 -10.59 18.92 -13.91
CA GLN A 10 -10.33 20.07 -13.04
C GLN A 10 -9.73 19.68 -11.70
N PHE A 11 -10.26 18.66 -11.03
CA PHE A 11 -9.74 18.19 -9.74
C PHE A 11 -8.28 17.71 -9.79
N GLN A 12 -7.85 17.15 -10.95
CA GLN A 12 -6.44 16.75 -11.17
C GLN A 12 -5.57 17.98 -11.44
N LEU A 13 -6.08 18.95 -12.21
CA LEU A 13 -5.40 20.22 -12.45
C LEU A 13 -5.19 20.99 -11.16
N ASP A 14 -6.21 21.03 -10.29
CA ASP A 14 -6.13 21.68 -8.98
C ASP A 14 -5.07 21.02 -8.09
N ALA A 15 -5.02 19.69 -8.07
CA ALA A 15 -4.01 18.95 -7.32
C ALA A 15 -2.58 19.22 -7.83
N VAL A 16 -2.39 19.22 -9.15
CA VAL A 16 -1.10 19.57 -9.79
C VAL A 16 -0.73 21.03 -9.48
N ALA A 17 -1.68 21.97 -9.59
CA ALA A 17 -1.47 23.37 -9.30
C ALA A 17 -1.13 23.63 -7.82
N ALA A 18 -1.72 22.85 -6.89
CA ALA A 18 -1.41 22.94 -5.47
C ALA A 18 0.06 22.56 -5.18
N VAL A 19 0.63 21.59 -5.88
CA VAL A 19 2.03 21.21 -5.69
C VAL A 19 2.99 22.14 -6.44
N THR A 20 2.67 22.48 -7.68
CA THR A 20 3.55 23.37 -8.46
C THR A 20 3.62 24.79 -7.86
N GLY A 21 2.51 25.31 -7.34
CA GLY A 21 2.46 26.62 -6.68
C GLY A 21 3.29 26.72 -5.39
N LEU A 22 3.70 25.62 -4.78
CA LEU A 22 4.65 25.63 -3.65
C LEU A 22 5.94 26.36 -4.02
N PHE A 23 6.38 26.17 -5.25
CA PHE A 23 7.66 26.69 -5.75
C PHE A 23 7.53 28.04 -6.47
N ASP A 24 6.42 28.76 -6.29
CA ASP A 24 6.26 30.10 -6.88
C ASP A 24 7.32 31.05 -6.34
N GLY A 25 8.08 31.66 -7.27
CA GLY A 25 9.28 32.44 -6.99
C GLY A 25 10.58 31.67 -7.24
N GLN A 26 10.51 30.37 -7.51
CA GLN A 26 11.64 29.64 -8.09
C GLN A 26 11.88 30.17 -9.51
N PRO A 27 13.11 30.51 -9.90
CA PRO A 27 13.42 30.91 -11.25
C PRO A 27 12.96 29.85 -12.26
N GLN A 28 12.45 30.29 -13.40
CA GLN A 28 12.03 29.38 -14.45
C GLN A 28 13.25 28.71 -15.06
N GLY A 29 13.25 27.40 -15.12
CA GLY A 29 14.29 26.62 -15.79
C GLY A 29 13.93 26.47 -17.27
N ALA A 30 14.92 26.52 -18.15
CA ALA A 30 14.77 26.09 -19.54
C ALA A 30 15.39 24.69 -19.68
N PRO A 31 14.60 23.60 -19.62
CA PRO A 31 15.12 22.23 -19.70
C PRO A 31 15.75 21.88 -21.05
N GLU A 32 15.55 22.72 -22.05
CA GLU A 32 15.99 22.47 -23.44
C GLU A 32 17.46 22.81 -23.70
N TYR A 33 18.12 23.53 -22.80
CA TYR A 33 19.52 23.95 -22.98
C TYR A 33 20.42 23.52 -21.84
N ALA A 34 21.05 22.37 -22.01
CA ALA A 34 22.12 21.92 -21.13
C ALA A 34 23.47 22.58 -21.55
N VAL A 35 23.75 23.78 -21.08
CA VAL A 35 25.11 24.34 -21.10
C VAL A 35 25.71 24.15 -19.73
N ILE A 36 26.89 23.53 -19.67
CA ILE A 36 27.68 23.38 -18.44
C ILE A 36 28.07 24.79 -17.99
N ASN A 37 27.44 25.28 -16.93
CA ASN A 37 27.82 26.56 -16.33
C ASN A 37 28.61 26.29 -15.05
N THR A 38 29.91 26.59 -15.09
CA THR A 38 30.83 26.44 -13.96
C THR A 38 30.83 27.68 -13.03
N GLY A 39 29.87 28.56 -13.16
CA GLY A 39 29.76 29.81 -12.38
C GLY A 39 28.40 30.02 -11.74
N SER A 40 28.40 30.74 -10.63
CA SER A 40 27.31 31.10 -9.74
C SER A 40 25.97 31.39 -10.42
N GLY A 41 25.07 30.59 -10.22
CA GLY A 41 23.65 30.42 -10.23
C GLY A 41 22.67 31.49 -10.62
N THR A 42 22.84 32.27 -11.67
CA THR A 42 21.75 33.11 -12.23
C THR A 42 21.69 32.91 -13.75
N GLY A 43 20.76 32.08 -14.23
CA GLY A 43 20.61 31.87 -15.65
C GLY A 43 19.77 30.63 -15.98
N LEU A 44 19.83 30.18 -17.22
CA LEU A 44 19.07 29.08 -17.86
C LEU A 44 18.98 27.74 -17.12
N PHE A 45 19.67 27.57 -15.98
CA PHE A 45 19.73 26.35 -15.16
C PHE A 45 19.17 26.53 -13.74
N ALA A 46 18.36 27.54 -13.53
CA ALA A 46 17.60 27.66 -12.29
C ALA A 46 16.90 26.32 -11.98
N GLY A 47 17.12 25.78 -10.79
CA GLY A 47 16.59 24.49 -10.38
C GLY A 47 17.60 23.33 -10.39
N GLN A 48 18.84 23.55 -10.88
CA GLN A 48 19.92 22.53 -10.85
C GLN A 48 21.18 23.05 -10.19
N GLN A 49 21.85 22.17 -9.44
CA GLN A 49 23.18 22.39 -8.88
C GLN A 49 24.14 21.34 -9.45
N GLN A 50 25.26 21.76 -10.01
CA GLN A 50 26.32 20.85 -10.42
C GLN A 50 27.18 20.41 -9.22
N THR A 51 27.46 19.13 -9.18
CA THR A 51 28.39 18.50 -8.25
C THR A 51 29.45 17.71 -9.03
N GLU A 52 30.52 17.25 -8.35
CA GLU A 52 31.49 16.34 -8.95
C GLU A 52 30.89 15.03 -9.48
N LEU A 53 29.71 14.63 -8.95
CA LEU A 53 29.02 13.38 -9.30
C LEU A 53 27.90 13.56 -10.31
N GLY A 54 27.54 14.79 -10.69
CA GLY A 54 26.48 15.07 -11.65
C GLY A 54 25.71 16.35 -11.38
N ALA A 55 24.54 16.50 -12.00
CA ALA A 55 23.63 17.62 -11.81
C ALA A 55 22.50 17.24 -10.85
N GLY A 56 22.31 18.00 -9.78
CA GLY A 56 21.24 17.83 -8.80
C GLY A 56 20.21 18.93 -8.86
N ASN A 57 19.01 18.70 -8.35
CA ASN A 57 17.99 19.73 -8.18
C ASN A 57 18.45 20.78 -7.16
N GLN A 58 18.04 22.03 -7.37
CA GLN A 58 18.35 23.14 -6.47
C GLN A 58 17.08 23.91 -6.14
N LEU A 59 16.79 24.10 -4.85
CA LEU A 59 15.73 24.96 -4.36
C LEU A 59 16.30 26.34 -4.04
N LEU A 60 15.86 27.36 -4.76
CA LEU A 60 16.27 28.76 -4.59
C LEU A 60 15.20 29.57 -3.82
N VAL A 61 14.00 29.05 -3.70
CA VAL A 61 12.94 29.65 -2.87
C VAL A 61 13.33 29.54 -1.41
N THR A 62 13.28 30.67 -0.69
CA THR A 62 13.57 30.70 0.75
C THR A 62 12.50 29.95 1.55
N GLY A 63 12.85 29.46 2.74
CA GLY A 63 11.91 28.77 3.63
C GLY A 63 10.69 29.61 3.97
N ASP A 64 10.84 30.93 4.18
CA ASP A 64 9.73 31.86 4.45
C ASP A 64 8.82 32.00 3.24
N LYS A 65 9.38 32.12 2.04
CA LYS A 65 8.58 32.19 0.81
C LYS A 65 7.84 30.88 0.56
N LEU A 66 8.50 29.74 0.77
CA LEU A 66 7.87 28.42 0.66
C LEU A 66 6.70 28.26 1.64
N ARG A 67 6.89 28.72 2.91
CA ARG A 67 5.82 28.75 3.91
C ARG A 67 4.67 29.64 3.45
N ALA A 68 4.94 30.86 3.00
CA ALA A 68 3.92 31.77 2.51
C ALA A 68 3.12 31.15 1.34
N ASN A 69 3.81 30.57 0.36
CA ASN A 69 3.16 29.87 -0.76
C ASN A 69 2.26 28.74 -0.25
N THR A 70 2.76 27.92 0.70
CA THR A 70 1.98 26.82 1.28
C THR A 70 0.68 27.34 1.92
N ARG A 71 0.73 28.43 2.70
CA ARG A 71 -0.46 29.01 3.35
C ARG A 71 -1.47 29.53 2.32
N VAL A 72 -1.01 30.19 1.27
CA VAL A 72 -1.88 30.63 0.15
C VAL A 72 -2.59 29.46 -0.49
N LEU A 73 -1.88 28.35 -0.75
CA LEU A 73 -2.45 27.15 -1.35
C LEU A 73 -3.44 26.44 -0.42
N GLN A 74 -3.14 26.37 0.87
CA GLN A 74 -4.04 25.81 1.89
C GLN A 74 -5.35 26.59 1.95
N THR A 75 -5.28 27.93 2.01
CA THR A 75 -6.48 28.79 1.97
C THR A 75 -7.28 28.60 0.68
N ARG A 76 -6.60 28.56 -0.47
CA ARG A 76 -7.24 28.33 -1.78
C ARG A 76 -8.00 27.01 -1.86
N ASN A 77 -7.49 25.99 -1.19
CA ASN A 77 -8.02 24.62 -1.23
C ASN A 77 -8.88 24.27 0.01
N ASP A 78 -9.36 25.28 0.74
CA ASP A 78 -10.22 25.14 1.92
C ASP A 78 -9.62 24.20 3.00
N ILE A 79 -8.30 24.26 3.18
CA ILE A 79 -7.59 23.49 4.20
C ILE A 79 -7.36 24.37 5.42
N GLU A 80 -8.01 24.01 6.54
CA GLU A 80 -7.82 24.69 7.81
C GLU A 80 -6.43 24.45 8.37
N VAL A 81 -5.78 25.51 8.84
CA VAL A 81 -4.50 25.50 9.51
C VAL A 81 -4.67 26.11 10.89
N ALA A 82 -4.45 25.31 11.93
CA ALA A 82 -4.67 25.75 13.31
C ALA A 82 -3.80 26.97 13.70
N ASP A 83 -2.56 27.00 13.25
CA ASP A 83 -1.63 28.13 13.40
C ASP A 83 -0.95 28.46 12.08
N PRO A 84 -1.40 29.50 11.36
CA PRO A 84 -0.75 29.93 10.12
C PRO A 84 0.70 30.41 10.28
N SER A 85 1.11 30.80 11.48
CA SER A 85 2.47 31.25 11.78
C SER A 85 3.45 30.09 12.02
N ALA A 86 2.94 28.90 12.30
CA ALA A 86 3.78 27.73 12.56
C ALA A 86 4.75 27.45 11.40
N PRO A 87 5.97 27.01 11.71
CA PRO A 87 6.93 26.59 10.68
C PRO A 87 6.38 25.40 9.89
N LEU A 88 6.90 25.21 8.67
CA LEU A 88 6.61 24.01 7.90
C LEU A 88 7.20 22.77 8.61
N GLU A 89 6.51 21.67 8.51
CA GLU A 89 7.02 20.38 8.97
C GLU A 89 8.11 19.90 8.01
N THR A 90 9.30 19.64 8.55
CA THR A 90 10.51 19.34 7.80
C THR A 90 11.33 18.26 8.50
N TRP A 91 12.16 17.57 7.73
CA TRP A 91 13.30 16.85 8.29
C TRP A 91 14.55 17.74 8.24
N GLU A 92 15.44 17.58 9.22
CA GLU A 92 16.79 18.06 9.12
C GLU A 92 17.66 16.99 8.43
N LEU A 93 18.36 17.40 7.40
CA LEU A 93 19.35 16.60 6.67
C LEU A 93 20.71 17.27 6.79
N PHE A 94 21.77 16.49 6.68
CA PHE A 94 23.13 17.00 6.77
C PHE A 94 23.86 16.78 5.46
N ASP A 95 24.35 17.87 4.85
CA ASP A 95 25.00 17.87 3.56
C ASP A 95 26.53 18.02 3.66
N GLY A 96 27.25 17.18 2.88
CA GLY A 96 28.66 17.31 2.60
C GLY A 96 29.58 17.12 3.79
N PRO A 97 30.91 17.31 3.55
CA PRO A 97 31.94 17.13 4.58
C PRO A 97 31.87 18.13 5.74
N ALA A 98 31.24 19.29 5.51
CA ALA A 98 31.04 20.31 6.54
C ALA A 98 29.83 20.04 7.44
N ASN A 99 29.10 18.95 7.21
CA ASN A 99 27.91 18.55 7.97
C ASN A 99 26.90 19.70 8.17
N GLN A 100 26.66 20.49 7.10
CA GLN A 100 25.73 21.61 7.13
C GLN A 100 24.30 21.10 7.20
N SER A 101 23.55 21.59 8.19
CA SER A 101 22.15 21.27 8.33
C SER A 101 21.33 21.91 7.21
N ARG A 102 20.42 21.14 6.62
CA ARG A 102 19.48 21.56 5.60
C ARG A 102 18.06 21.07 5.92
N SER A 103 17.12 21.97 5.82
CA SER A 103 15.71 21.64 5.95
C SER A 103 15.17 20.92 4.69
N CYS A 104 14.47 19.81 4.88
CA CYS A 104 13.77 19.07 3.84
C CYS A 104 12.26 19.11 4.14
N PRO A 105 11.47 19.96 3.45
CA PRO A 105 10.05 20.10 3.71
C PRO A 105 9.26 18.92 3.15
N HIS A 106 8.11 18.64 3.80
CA HIS A 106 7.16 17.62 3.42
C HIS A 106 5.86 18.25 2.98
N PHE A 107 5.25 17.76 1.90
CA PHE A 107 3.95 18.21 1.43
C PHE A 107 3.06 17.01 1.14
N SER A 108 1.81 17.09 1.56
CA SER A 108 0.82 16.03 1.38
C SER A 108 -0.27 16.45 0.42
N VAL A 109 -0.64 15.50 -0.43
CA VAL A 109 -1.77 15.57 -1.36
C VAL A 109 -2.69 14.39 -1.03
N GLU A 110 -3.90 14.67 -0.58
CA GLU A 110 -4.91 13.67 -0.28
C GLU A 110 -5.85 13.55 -1.48
N MET A 111 -5.92 12.36 -2.04
CA MET A 111 -6.82 12.06 -3.15
C MET A 111 -7.42 10.68 -2.97
N GLU A 112 -8.73 10.59 -3.11
CA GLU A 112 -9.45 9.33 -2.99
C GLU A 112 -8.95 8.26 -3.97
N THR A 113 -9.05 7.00 -3.57
CA THR A 113 -8.65 5.85 -4.40
C THR A 113 -9.45 5.81 -5.70
N GLY A 114 -8.78 5.54 -6.83
CA GLY A 114 -9.42 5.49 -8.15
C GLY A 114 -9.60 6.86 -8.83
N THR A 115 -9.17 7.97 -8.20
CA THR A 115 -9.25 9.33 -8.81
C THR A 115 -8.03 9.69 -9.67
N GLY A 116 -7.07 8.77 -9.83
CA GLY A 116 -5.89 8.98 -10.68
C GLY A 116 -4.69 9.60 -9.97
N LYS A 117 -4.44 9.30 -8.69
CA LYS A 117 -3.23 9.76 -7.96
C LYS A 117 -1.95 9.61 -8.76
N THR A 118 -1.73 8.42 -9.35
CA THR A 118 -0.53 8.14 -10.16
C THR A 118 -0.40 9.10 -11.33
N TYR A 119 -1.47 9.35 -12.07
CA TYR A 119 -1.47 10.33 -13.16
C TYR A 119 -1.14 11.74 -12.65
N VAL A 120 -1.71 12.15 -11.52
CA VAL A 120 -1.48 13.48 -10.93
C VAL A 120 -0.02 13.66 -10.54
N TYR A 121 0.59 12.73 -9.83
CA TYR A 121 2.00 12.93 -9.47
C TYR A 121 2.95 12.80 -10.67
N LEU A 122 2.65 11.95 -11.66
CA LEU A 122 3.42 11.93 -12.90
C LEU A 122 3.31 13.27 -13.62
N ARG A 123 2.09 13.81 -13.79
CA ARG A 123 1.90 15.13 -14.37
C ARG A 123 2.60 16.24 -13.59
N THR A 124 2.59 16.15 -12.26
CA THR A 124 3.32 17.08 -11.38
C THR A 124 4.83 17.06 -11.67
N ILE A 125 5.42 15.89 -11.92
CA ILE A 125 6.83 15.76 -12.32
C ILE A 125 7.11 16.57 -13.58
N PHE A 126 6.29 16.39 -14.63
CA PHE A 126 6.46 17.12 -15.88
C PHE A 126 6.24 18.64 -15.72
N GLU A 127 5.24 19.05 -14.93
CA GLU A 127 4.99 20.48 -14.66
C GLU A 127 6.15 21.12 -13.87
N LEU A 128 6.68 20.44 -12.86
CA LEU A 128 7.82 20.92 -12.07
C LEU A 128 9.08 20.99 -12.94
N SER A 129 9.30 20.02 -13.83
CA SER A 129 10.41 20.05 -14.77
C SER A 129 10.26 21.22 -15.76
N ARG A 130 9.10 21.37 -16.38
CA ARG A 130 8.85 22.42 -17.35
C ARG A 130 8.92 23.84 -16.77
N ARG A 131 8.36 24.04 -15.56
CA ARG A 131 8.27 25.39 -14.95
C ARG A 131 9.57 25.80 -14.28
N TYR A 132 10.22 24.88 -13.57
CA TYR A 132 11.30 25.20 -12.65
C TYR A 132 12.61 24.49 -12.96
N GLY A 133 12.64 23.65 -13.99
CA GLY A 133 13.85 22.93 -14.42
C GLY A 133 14.28 21.79 -13.47
N PHE A 134 13.42 21.33 -12.58
CA PHE A 134 13.72 20.15 -11.76
C PHE A 134 13.75 18.89 -12.63
N GLN A 135 14.81 18.09 -12.54
CA GLN A 135 15.03 16.95 -13.43
C GLN A 135 15.20 15.61 -12.72
N LYS A 136 15.37 15.59 -11.40
CA LYS A 136 15.65 14.38 -10.64
C LYS A 136 14.50 14.05 -9.71
N PHE A 137 13.80 12.95 -10.01
CA PHE A 137 12.65 12.50 -9.22
C PHE A 137 12.81 11.03 -8.85
N ILE A 138 12.42 10.70 -7.62
CA ILE A 138 12.35 9.32 -7.14
C ILE A 138 10.92 9.04 -6.69
N ILE A 139 10.34 7.96 -7.16
CA ILE A 139 9.04 7.47 -6.70
C ILE A 139 9.30 6.28 -5.78
N VAL A 140 9.01 6.45 -4.49
CA VAL A 140 9.13 5.39 -3.48
C VAL A 140 7.77 4.73 -3.29
N VAL A 141 7.75 3.41 -3.44
CA VAL A 141 6.54 2.61 -3.35
C VAL A 141 6.66 1.53 -2.28
N PRO A 142 5.53 1.11 -1.62
CA PRO A 142 5.56 0.14 -0.53
C PRO A 142 5.73 -1.31 -1.00
N SER A 143 5.30 -1.65 -2.22
CA SER A 143 5.27 -3.03 -2.67
C SER A 143 5.65 -3.20 -4.15
N VAL A 144 5.99 -4.44 -4.53
CA VAL A 144 6.25 -4.80 -5.93
C VAL A 144 4.99 -4.58 -6.79
N ALA A 145 3.81 -4.86 -6.24
CA ALA A 145 2.55 -4.69 -6.95
C ALA A 145 2.30 -3.22 -7.35
N ILE A 146 2.48 -2.29 -6.41
CA ILE A 146 2.35 -0.85 -6.67
C ILE A 146 3.44 -0.40 -7.64
N ARG A 147 4.67 -0.90 -7.51
CA ARG A 147 5.76 -0.61 -8.46
C ARG A 147 5.39 -0.96 -9.90
N GLU A 148 4.89 -2.18 -10.14
CA GLU A 148 4.46 -2.61 -11.49
C GLU A 148 3.29 -1.74 -11.99
N GLY A 149 2.37 -1.35 -11.11
CA GLY A 149 1.29 -0.41 -11.42
C GLY A 149 1.81 0.97 -11.85
N VAL A 150 2.79 1.52 -11.13
CA VAL A 150 3.43 2.81 -11.47
C VAL A 150 4.13 2.73 -12.82
N LEU A 151 4.92 1.69 -13.06
CA LEU A 151 5.62 1.49 -14.34
C LEU A 151 4.64 1.39 -15.50
N LYS A 152 3.59 0.58 -15.34
CA LYS A 152 2.54 0.48 -16.35
C LYS A 152 1.89 1.83 -16.63
N ASN A 153 1.63 2.64 -15.58
CA ASN A 153 1.09 3.98 -15.76
C ASN A 153 2.06 4.91 -16.49
N ILE A 154 3.36 4.87 -16.20
CA ILE A 154 4.38 5.65 -16.93
C ILE A 154 4.34 5.28 -18.42
N ASP A 155 4.34 3.98 -18.74
CA ASP A 155 4.36 3.49 -20.12
C ASP A 155 3.10 3.90 -20.90
N ILE A 156 1.90 3.68 -20.34
CA ILE A 156 0.64 4.00 -21.03
C ILE A 156 0.37 5.50 -21.16
N THR A 157 0.94 6.33 -20.25
CA THR A 157 0.81 7.79 -20.31
C THR A 157 1.94 8.48 -21.08
N ALA A 158 2.97 7.76 -21.48
CA ALA A 158 4.17 8.34 -22.12
C ALA A 158 3.84 9.15 -23.38
N GLU A 159 3.02 8.61 -24.29
CA GLU A 159 2.59 9.33 -25.51
C GLU A 159 1.74 10.55 -25.17
N HIS A 160 0.85 10.43 -24.19
CA HIS A 160 0.01 11.52 -23.71
C HIS A 160 0.83 12.68 -23.14
N PHE A 161 1.82 12.38 -22.29
CA PHE A 161 2.68 13.41 -21.74
C PHE A 161 3.64 14.00 -22.77
N ARG A 162 4.15 13.22 -23.72
CA ARG A 162 4.91 13.77 -24.84
C ARG A 162 4.11 14.80 -25.63
N ALA A 163 2.87 14.49 -25.96
CA ALA A 163 1.99 15.43 -26.66
C ALA A 163 1.68 16.68 -25.81
N LEU A 164 1.48 16.53 -24.50
CA LEU A 164 1.13 17.63 -23.60
C LEU A 164 2.31 18.56 -23.29
N TYR A 165 3.55 18.03 -23.30
CA TYR A 165 4.78 18.73 -22.91
C TYR A 165 5.79 18.89 -24.05
N ASN A 166 5.33 19.07 -25.28
CA ASN A 166 6.17 19.34 -26.45
C ASN A 166 7.34 18.38 -26.62
N ASN A 167 7.08 17.07 -26.45
CA ASN A 167 8.08 16.01 -26.50
C ASN A 167 9.25 16.17 -25.51
N LEU A 168 9.01 16.74 -24.33
CA LEU A 168 10.01 16.82 -23.27
C LEU A 168 10.68 15.44 -23.08
N PRO A 169 12.01 15.32 -23.29
CA PRO A 169 12.69 14.04 -23.16
C PRO A 169 12.76 13.62 -21.70
N PHE A 170 12.37 12.39 -21.43
CA PHE A 170 12.47 11.79 -20.11
C PHE A 170 12.87 10.34 -20.16
N GLU A 171 13.52 9.87 -19.12
CA GLU A 171 13.87 8.48 -18.92
C GLU A 171 13.35 8.00 -17.59
N HIS A 172 12.91 6.74 -17.54
CA HIS A 172 12.52 6.11 -16.30
C HIS A 172 13.14 4.73 -16.16
N PHE A 173 13.40 4.32 -14.95
CA PHE A 173 13.90 2.99 -14.64
C PHE A 173 13.62 2.57 -13.20
N VAL A 174 13.66 1.28 -12.98
CA VAL A 174 13.54 0.68 -11.64
C VAL A 174 14.91 0.51 -11.04
N TYR A 175 15.04 0.77 -9.75
CA TYR A 175 16.23 0.40 -9.01
C TYR A 175 16.46 -1.12 -9.07
N ASP A 176 17.64 -1.50 -9.53
CA ASP A 176 18.11 -2.88 -9.61
C ASP A 176 19.52 -2.95 -9.05
N ALA A 177 19.69 -3.70 -7.95
CA ALA A 177 20.98 -3.92 -7.31
C ALA A 177 22.05 -4.54 -8.23
N LYS A 178 21.64 -5.19 -9.35
CA LYS A 178 22.56 -5.73 -10.36
C LYS A 178 23.01 -4.68 -11.37
N LYS A 179 22.30 -3.55 -11.48
CA LYS A 179 22.49 -2.49 -12.48
C LYS A 179 22.75 -1.13 -11.83
N VAL A 180 23.57 -1.10 -10.77
CA VAL A 180 23.87 0.12 -10.00
C VAL A 180 24.50 1.26 -10.82
N ASN A 181 25.12 0.96 -11.96
CA ASN A 181 25.64 1.95 -12.90
C ASN A 181 24.55 2.90 -13.45
N ARG A 182 23.28 2.50 -13.46
CA ARG A 182 22.16 3.38 -13.80
C ARG A 182 21.99 4.55 -12.82
N LEU A 183 22.42 4.40 -11.57
CA LEU A 183 22.38 5.50 -10.61
C LEU A 183 23.39 6.61 -10.96
N ARG A 184 24.52 6.26 -11.58
CA ARG A 184 25.42 7.26 -12.16
C ARG A 184 24.73 8.00 -13.32
N GLN A 185 24.07 7.28 -14.24
CA GLN A 185 23.28 7.88 -15.32
C GLN A 185 22.19 8.81 -14.77
N PHE A 186 21.48 8.37 -13.71
CA PHE A 186 20.49 9.19 -13.02
C PHE A 186 21.07 10.54 -12.55
N ALA A 187 22.27 10.55 -11.98
CA ALA A 187 22.91 11.78 -11.51
C ALA A 187 23.46 12.63 -12.65
N THR A 188 24.08 12.02 -13.68
CA THR A 188 24.83 12.75 -14.71
C THR A 188 23.98 13.18 -15.91
N SER A 189 22.79 12.59 -16.12
CA SER A 189 21.92 12.96 -17.24
C SER A 189 21.34 14.37 -17.07
N ASN A 190 21.23 15.12 -18.13
CA ASN A 190 20.61 16.45 -18.20
C ASN A 190 19.15 16.41 -18.64
N THR A 191 18.55 15.22 -18.79
CA THR A 191 17.14 15.05 -19.09
C THR A 191 16.36 14.72 -17.83
N LEU A 192 15.05 14.85 -17.91
CA LEU A 192 14.13 14.44 -16.84
C LEU A 192 14.33 12.95 -16.52
N GLN A 193 14.70 12.64 -15.28
CA GLN A 193 14.99 11.30 -14.79
C GLN A 193 13.99 10.91 -13.71
N ILE A 194 13.34 9.76 -13.87
CA ILE A 194 12.38 9.20 -12.90
C ILE A 194 12.90 7.83 -12.47
N LEU A 195 13.31 7.72 -11.20
CA LEU A 195 13.72 6.45 -10.59
C LEU A 195 12.56 5.89 -9.75
N VAL A 196 12.12 4.68 -10.03
CA VAL A 196 11.11 3.98 -9.21
C VAL A 196 11.82 2.99 -8.30
N ILE A 197 11.61 3.09 -6.99
CA ILE A 197 12.28 2.26 -6.00
C ILE A 197 11.29 1.74 -4.95
N ASN A 198 11.37 0.44 -4.63
CA ASN A 198 10.64 -0.12 -3.50
C ASN A 198 11.40 0.18 -2.21
N ILE A 199 10.70 0.62 -1.17
CA ILE A 199 11.29 0.93 0.14
C ILE A 199 12.11 -0.25 0.70
N ASP A 200 11.68 -1.49 0.48
CA ASP A 200 12.38 -2.68 0.95
C ASP A 200 13.74 -2.90 0.28
N ALA A 201 13.98 -2.31 -0.90
CA ALA A 201 15.24 -2.46 -1.61
C ALA A 201 16.41 -1.75 -0.92
N PHE A 202 16.14 -0.76 -0.07
CA PHE A 202 17.16 0.03 0.62
C PHE A 202 16.91 0.19 2.13
N ARG A 203 15.74 -0.24 2.64
CA ARG A 203 15.41 -0.29 4.07
C ARG A 203 15.90 -1.57 4.75
N LYS A 204 15.96 -2.70 4.02
CA LYS A 204 16.42 -3.98 4.56
C LYS A 204 17.87 -3.82 5.03
N ASN A 205 18.10 -4.15 6.28
CA ASN A 205 19.38 -4.04 6.96
C ASN A 205 19.86 -2.60 7.22
N PHE A 206 19.00 -1.60 7.12
CA PHE A 206 19.29 -0.25 7.55
C PHE A 206 19.00 -0.11 9.05
N THR A 207 19.93 -0.54 9.90
CA THR A 207 19.81 -0.42 11.37
C THR A 207 20.65 0.72 11.93
N GLY A 208 21.30 1.50 11.08
CA GLY A 208 22.16 2.61 11.48
C GLY A 208 23.59 2.18 11.86
N THR A 209 23.89 0.87 11.91
CA THR A 209 25.26 0.42 12.14
C THR A 209 26.03 0.30 10.81
N GLU A 210 27.31 0.69 10.83
CA GLU A 210 28.20 0.67 9.65
C GLU A 210 28.31 -0.71 8.99
N ALA A 211 28.21 -1.79 9.80
CA ALA A 211 28.27 -3.16 9.32
C ALA A 211 27.02 -3.56 8.51
N GLU A 212 25.84 -3.03 8.84
CA GLU A 212 24.59 -3.35 8.18
C GLU A 212 24.33 -2.50 6.94
N GLN A 213 24.79 -1.26 6.91
CA GLN A 213 24.85 -0.44 5.70
C GLN A 213 25.69 -1.14 4.61
N LYS A 214 26.79 -1.79 5.02
CA LYS A 214 27.66 -2.57 4.11
C LYS A 214 26.99 -3.81 3.51
N SER A 215 25.87 -4.28 4.05
CA SER A 215 25.16 -5.45 3.50
C SER A 215 24.23 -5.09 2.33
N ASN A 216 23.75 -3.84 2.24
CA ASN A 216 22.90 -3.38 1.13
C ASN A 216 23.76 -2.83 -0.02
N VAL A 217 23.52 -3.31 -1.23
CA VAL A 217 24.34 -2.97 -2.42
C VAL A 217 24.40 -1.46 -2.70
N ILE A 218 23.36 -0.71 -2.37
CA ILE A 218 23.34 0.76 -2.60
C ILE A 218 24.38 1.50 -1.74
N TYR A 219 24.81 0.92 -0.63
CA TYR A 219 25.81 1.45 0.30
C TYR A 219 27.20 0.79 0.15
N LYS A 220 27.36 -0.12 -0.83
CA LYS A 220 28.66 -0.76 -1.10
C LYS A 220 29.43 -0.01 -2.15
N GLU A 221 30.71 0.19 -1.90
CA GLU A 221 31.65 0.64 -2.93
C GLU A 221 31.63 -0.31 -4.14
N SER A 222 31.65 0.25 -5.33
CA SER A 222 31.56 -0.50 -6.58
C SER A 222 32.66 -0.07 -7.55
N ASP A 223 33.43 -1.03 -8.03
CA ASP A 223 34.44 -0.80 -9.08
C ASP A 223 33.82 -0.20 -10.35
N LYS A 224 32.56 -0.57 -10.65
CA LYS A 224 31.80 -0.01 -11.77
C LYS A 224 31.49 1.49 -11.62
N LEU A 225 31.62 2.02 -10.42
CA LEU A 225 31.40 3.41 -10.05
C LEU A 225 32.68 4.11 -9.57
N SER A 226 33.86 3.60 -9.98
CA SER A 226 35.16 4.15 -9.63
C SER A 226 35.40 4.15 -8.12
N GLY A 227 35.03 3.08 -7.43
CA GLY A 227 35.16 2.92 -5.99
C GLY A 227 34.15 3.67 -5.13
N ARG A 228 33.20 4.39 -5.74
CA ARG A 228 32.16 5.13 -5.00
C ARG A 228 30.96 4.24 -4.67
N GLN A 229 30.21 4.66 -3.65
CA GLN A 229 28.95 4.03 -3.29
C GLN A 229 27.83 4.50 -4.22
N PRO A 230 26.94 3.62 -4.71
CA PRO A 230 25.80 4.00 -5.56
C PRO A 230 24.91 5.09 -4.96
N ILE A 231 24.75 5.12 -3.62
CA ILE A 231 23.95 6.12 -2.92
C ILE A 231 24.49 7.55 -3.08
N GLU A 232 25.80 7.73 -3.20
CA GLU A 232 26.41 9.06 -3.36
C GLU A 232 25.90 9.77 -4.63
N PHE A 233 25.66 9.03 -5.71
CA PHE A 233 25.09 9.58 -6.94
C PHE A 233 23.63 10.02 -6.74
N VAL A 234 22.86 9.27 -5.96
CA VAL A 234 21.48 9.64 -5.62
C VAL A 234 21.46 10.89 -4.74
N GLN A 235 22.33 10.96 -3.74
CA GLN A 235 22.47 12.10 -2.83
C GLN A 235 22.88 13.36 -3.58
N ALA A 236 23.84 13.26 -4.49
CA ALA A 236 24.31 14.38 -5.33
C ALA A 236 23.21 14.91 -6.26
N ALA A 237 22.30 14.04 -6.71
CA ALA A 237 21.16 14.40 -7.54
C ALA A 237 20.09 15.21 -6.80
N ARG A 238 20.07 15.23 -5.45
CA ARG A 238 19.07 15.93 -4.62
C ARG A 238 17.64 15.74 -5.15
N PRO A 239 17.13 14.51 -5.21
CA PRO A 239 15.87 14.24 -5.86
C PRO A 239 14.67 14.86 -5.13
N ILE A 240 13.63 15.22 -5.87
CA ILE A 240 12.30 15.38 -5.30
C ILE A 240 11.75 13.97 -5.12
N VAL A 241 11.47 13.59 -3.87
CA VAL A 241 11.01 12.24 -3.55
C VAL A 241 9.49 12.21 -3.43
N ILE A 242 8.86 11.48 -4.33
CA ILE A 242 7.43 11.19 -4.29
C ILE A 242 7.22 9.90 -3.50
N ILE A 243 6.37 9.96 -2.49
CA ILE A 243 6.03 8.81 -1.64
C ILE A 243 4.58 8.44 -1.93
N ASP A 244 4.39 7.30 -2.58
CA ASP A 244 3.06 6.75 -2.85
C ASP A 244 2.63 5.87 -1.68
N GLU A 245 1.45 6.13 -1.10
CA GLU A 245 0.91 5.50 0.09
C GLU A 245 1.87 5.57 1.31
N PRO A 246 2.19 6.78 1.81
CA PRO A 246 3.19 7.01 2.87
C PRO A 246 2.90 6.24 4.16
N GLN A 247 1.64 5.95 4.51
CA GLN A 247 1.29 5.13 5.67
C GLN A 247 1.88 3.72 5.62
N SER A 248 2.20 3.22 4.42
CA SER A 248 2.81 1.91 4.20
C SER A 248 4.31 2.00 3.93
N VAL A 249 4.80 3.16 3.51
CA VAL A 249 6.21 3.39 3.15
C VAL A 249 7.03 3.89 4.34
N ASP A 250 6.59 4.95 5.02
CA ASP A 250 7.40 5.67 6.02
C ASP A 250 6.79 5.68 7.43
N SER A 251 5.99 4.68 7.75
CA SER A 251 5.35 4.51 9.06
C SER A 251 6.31 4.16 10.21
N THR A 252 7.58 3.91 9.94
CA THR A 252 8.61 3.55 10.92
C THR A 252 9.83 4.44 10.81
N ASP A 253 10.50 4.71 11.93
CA ASP A 253 11.74 5.51 11.97
C ASP A 253 12.80 4.98 11.00
N LYS A 254 12.97 3.66 10.91
CA LYS A 254 13.91 3.03 9.97
C LYS A 254 13.58 3.32 8.50
N ALA A 255 12.31 3.38 8.16
CA ALA A 255 11.90 3.71 6.80
C ALA A 255 12.12 5.20 6.50
N GLN A 256 11.85 6.06 7.48
CA GLN A 256 12.13 7.50 7.35
C GLN A 256 13.62 7.77 7.20
N GLU A 257 14.48 7.14 8.01
CA GLU A 257 15.93 7.25 7.88
C GLU A 257 16.44 6.76 6.51
N ALA A 258 15.87 5.67 5.98
CA ALA A 258 16.21 5.22 4.64
C ALA A 258 15.86 6.26 3.56
N ILE A 259 14.70 6.93 3.68
CA ILE A 259 14.30 7.99 2.74
C ILE A 259 15.20 9.23 2.92
N LYS A 260 15.53 9.63 4.16
CA LYS A 260 16.49 10.70 4.44
C LYS A 260 17.85 10.44 3.80
N ALA A 261 18.31 9.17 3.80
CA ALA A 261 19.57 8.77 3.18
C ALA A 261 19.62 9.01 1.66
N LEU A 262 18.47 9.18 0.98
CA LEU A 262 18.42 9.60 -0.43
C LEU A 262 18.75 11.09 -0.63
N ASN A 263 18.91 11.86 0.44
CA ASN A 263 19.13 13.31 0.45
C ASN A 263 18.09 14.11 -0.36
N PRO A 264 16.78 13.94 -0.07
CA PRO A 264 15.73 14.58 -0.85
C PRO A 264 15.77 16.10 -0.76
N LEU A 265 15.43 16.79 -1.86
CA LEU A 265 15.20 18.23 -1.88
C LEU A 265 13.95 18.58 -1.06
N CYS A 266 12.89 17.85 -1.29
CA CYS A 266 11.64 17.82 -0.54
C CYS A 266 10.94 16.48 -0.76
N THR A 267 9.89 16.19 0.03
CA THR A 267 9.03 15.03 -0.20
C THR A 267 7.62 15.45 -0.58
N LEU A 268 7.05 14.79 -1.58
CA LEU A 268 5.66 14.91 -2.01
C LEU A 268 4.93 13.61 -1.69
N ARG A 269 3.94 13.66 -0.82
CA ARG A 269 3.26 12.50 -0.25
C ARG A 269 1.87 12.38 -0.82
N TYR A 270 1.56 11.29 -1.49
CA TYR A 270 0.26 11.04 -2.11
C TYR A 270 -0.45 9.85 -1.48
N SER A 271 -1.64 10.07 -0.93
CA SER A 271 -2.47 9.01 -0.35
C SER A 271 -3.94 9.39 -0.35
N ALA A 272 -4.81 8.39 -0.24
CA ALA A 272 -6.22 8.59 0.12
C ALA A 272 -6.42 8.66 1.66
N THR A 273 -5.46 8.12 2.43
CA THR A 273 -5.60 7.92 3.89
C THR A 273 -4.29 8.25 4.61
N HIS A 274 -3.97 9.54 4.68
CA HIS A 274 -2.80 9.98 5.44
C HIS A 274 -3.00 9.75 6.95
N ARG A 275 -2.01 9.14 7.62
CA ARG A 275 -1.94 9.14 9.09
C ARG A 275 -1.49 10.50 9.60
N ASN A 276 -0.45 11.06 8.98
CA ASN A 276 0.11 12.37 9.27
C ASN A 276 0.16 13.18 7.96
N PRO A 277 -0.82 14.03 7.70
CA PRO A 277 -0.86 14.85 6.47
C PRO A 277 0.04 16.09 6.63
N TYR A 278 1.36 15.89 6.62
CA TYR A 278 2.34 16.98 6.74
C TYR A 278 2.12 18.07 5.68
N ASN A 279 1.97 19.32 6.14
CA ASN A 279 1.74 20.49 5.27
C ASN A 279 0.78 20.17 4.12
N LEU A 280 -0.41 19.67 4.43
CA LEU A 280 -1.40 19.28 3.44
C LEU A 280 -1.74 20.48 2.53
N VAL A 281 -1.67 20.30 1.20
CA VAL A 281 -1.90 21.36 0.22
C VAL A 281 -3.09 21.12 -0.71
N TYR A 282 -3.58 19.88 -0.77
CA TYR A 282 -4.76 19.53 -1.54
C TYR A 282 -5.51 18.37 -0.91
N ARG A 283 -6.85 18.43 -0.93
CA ARG A 283 -7.72 17.36 -0.43
C ARG A 283 -8.86 17.08 -1.39
N LEU A 284 -8.96 15.85 -1.82
CA LEU A 284 -10.10 15.25 -2.49
C LEU A 284 -10.55 14.04 -1.67
N ASP A 285 -11.37 14.29 -0.66
CA ASP A 285 -11.90 13.28 0.23
C ASP A 285 -12.97 12.39 -0.43
N PRO A 286 -13.38 11.27 0.19
CA PRO A 286 -14.38 10.36 -0.37
C PRO A 286 -15.73 11.04 -0.67
N VAL A 287 -16.15 11.98 0.18
CA VAL A 287 -17.45 12.67 0.03
C VAL A 287 -17.45 13.57 -1.21
N ARG A 288 -16.39 14.39 -1.34
CA ARG A 288 -16.19 15.26 -2.51
C ARG A 288 -16.01 14.44 -3.79
N ALA A 289 -15.21 13.37 -3.74
CA ALA A 289 -14.99 12.47 -4.88
C ALA A 289 -16.31 11.81 -5.34
N PHE A 290 -17.15 11.37 -4.40
CA PHE A 290 -18.46 10.81 -4.72
C PHE A 290 -19.41 11.88 -5.29
N GLY A 291 -19.46 13.08 -4.71
CA GLY A 291 -20.25 14.20 -5.22
C GLY A 291 -19.89 14.59 -6.65
N LEU A 292 -18.59 14.51 -7.00
CA LEU A 292 -18.07 14.73 -8.36
C LEU A 292 -18.26 13.52 -9.29
N LYS A 293 -18.84 12.41 -8.82
CA LYS A 293 -19.08 11.15 -9.55
C LYS A 293 -17.79 10.50 -10.06
N LEU A 294 -16.69 10.68 -9.36
CA LEU A 294 -15.37 10.12 -9.70
C LEU A 294 -15.20 8.71 -9.18
N VAL A 295 -15.89 8.36 -8.10
CA VAL A 295 -15.79 7.07 -7.42
C VAL A 295 -17.16 6.41 -7.30
N LYS A 296 -17.15 5.08 -7.12
CA LYS A 296 -18.35 4.29 -6.92
C LYS A 296 -18.94 4.54 -5.52
N GLN A 297 -20.22 4.37 -5.40
CA GLN A 297 -20.87 4.31 -4.09
C GLN A 297 -20.37 3.09 -3.32
N ILE A 298 -19.96 3.29 -2.07
CA ILE A 298 -19.61 2.21 -1.15
C ILE A 298 -20.90 1.81 -0.41
N VAL A 299 -21.33 0.57 -0.61
CA VAL A 299 -22.46 -0.03 0.12
C VAL A 299 -21.91 -1.10 1.06
N VAL A 300 -22.11 -0.91 2.37
CA VAL A 300 -21.64 -1.85 3.38
C VAL A 300 -22.79 -2.82 3.75
N GLY A 301 -22.61 -4.10 3.45
CA GLY A 301 -23.44 -5.19 3.95
C GLY A 301 -22.80 -5.83 5.18
N SER A 302 -23.55 -6.08 6.23
CA SER A 302 -23.07 -6.80 7.40
C SER A 302 -23.96 -8.02 7.70
N ALA A 303 -23.33 -9.12 8.12
CA ALA A 303 -24.03 -10.29 8.63
C ALA A 303 -23.77 -10.41 10.14
N ARG A 304 -24.82 -10.63 10.92
CA ARG A 304 -24.72 -10.86 12.36
C ARG A 304 -25.50 -12.11 12.72
N ALA A 305 -24.98 -12.93 13.62
CA ALA A 305 -25.74 -14.02 14.20
C ALA A 305 -26.61 -13.46 15.34
N GLU A 306 -27.88 -13.82 15.38
CA GLU A 306 -28.76 -13.47 16.50
C GLU A 306 -28.23 -14.11 17.80
N GLY A 307 -28.10 -13.31 18.87
CA GLY A 307 -27.64 -13.75 20.20
C GLY A 307 -26.14 -13.77 20.43
N THR A 308 -25.30 -13.37 19.48
CA THR A 308 -23.82 -13.41 19.64
C THR A 308 -23.09 -12.04 19.57
N ALA A 309 -23.83 -10.94 19.49
CA ALA A 309 -23.25 -9.60 19.33
C ALA A 309 -22.27 -9.19 20.47
N ASN A 310 -22.23 -9.93 21.58
CA ASN A 310 -21.42 -9.67 22.76
C ASN A 310 -20.68 -10.90 23.31
N ASP A 311 -20.48 -11.97 22.56
CA ASP A 311 -19.74 -13.13 23.05
C ASP A 311 -18.22 -12.83 23.12
N ALA A 312 -17.66 -13.13 24.28
CA ALA A 312 -16.21 -13.05 24.49
C ALA A 312 -15.49 -14.15 23.70
N PHE A 313 -14.55 -13.77 22.85
CA PHE A 313 -13.70 -14.75 22.14
C PHE A 313 -12.65 -15.30 23.08
N VAL A 314 -12.62 -16.61 23.27
CA VAL A 314 -11.59 -17.33 24.02
C VAL A 314 -11.28 -18.63 23.33
N ARG A 315 -10.00 -18.89 23.04
CA ARG A 315 -9.48 -20.17 22.54
C ARG A 315 -8.41 -20.70 23.47
N VAL A 316 -8.48 -21.98 23.81
CA VAL A 316 -7.46 -22.66 24.62
C VAL A 316 -6.36 -23.18 23.70
N GLU A 317 -5.18 -22.51 23.70
CA GLU A 317 -4.05 -22.89 22.84
C GLU A 317 -3.17 -23.97 23.46
N LYS A 318 -2.96 -23.91 24.79
CA LYS A 318 -2.08 -24.84 25.51
C LYS A 318 -2.43 -24.85 27.00
N ILE A 319 -2.32 -26.01 27.62
CA ILE A 319 -2.31 -26.17 29.08
C ILE A 319 -0.97 -26.79 29.47
N ASP A 320 -0.28 -26.23 30.47
CA ASP A 320 1.07 -26.61 30.88
C ASP A 320 1.14 -26.78 32.40
N TYR A 321 1.85 -27.82 32.84
CA TYR A 321 2.01 -28.16 34.26
C TYR A 321 3.47 -28.15 34.76
N LYS A 322 4.46 -27.95 33.85
CA LYS A 322 5.89 -28.10 34.20
C LYS A 322 6.43 -27.09 35.22
N ASN A 323 5.81 -25.90 35.34
CA ASN A 323 6.20 -24.86 36.31
C ASN A 323 4.96 -24.26 36.97
N GLY A 324 4.11 -25.14 37.57
CA GLY A 324 2.78 -24.78 38.07
C GLY A 324 1.74 -24.82 36.94
N ILE A 325 0.48 -25.12 37.30
CA ILE A 325 -0.61 -25.24 36.32
C ILE A 325 -0.92 -23.85 35.76
N LYS A 326 -0.84 -23.73 34.44
CA LYS A 326 -1.14 -22.51 33.67
C LYS A 326 -1.66 -22.87 32.29
N ALA A 327 -2.43 -21.98 31.72
CA ALA A 327 -2.91 -22.13 30.35
C ALA A 327 -2.51 -20.93 29.49
N LYS A 328 -2.37 -21.16 28.20
CA LYS A 328 -2.22 -20.11 27.19
C LYS A 328 -3.53 -20.00 26.44
N LEU A 329 -4.15 -18.84 26.53
CA LEU A 329 -5.41 -18.51 25.88
C LEU A 329 -5.18 -17.46 24.79
N ARG A 330 -5.93 -17.57 23.70
CA ARG A 330 -6.05 -16.49 22.73
C ARG A 330 -7.35 -15.76 22.99
N ILE A 331 -7.28 -14.44 23.19
CA ILE A 331 -8.40 -13.56 23.49
C ILE A 331 -8.33 -12.29 22.63
N HIS A 332 -9.46 -11.57 22.54
CA HIS A 332 -9.44 -10.22 21.99
C HIS A 332 -9.05 -9.20 23.06
N VAL A 333 -8.01 -8.42 22.79
CA VAL A 333 -7.52 -7.34 23.66
C VAL A 333 -7.78 -5.99 22.99
N GLN A 334 -8.25 -5.00 23.76
CA GLN A 334 -8.47 -3.66 23.26
C GLN A 334 -7.12 -2.97 23.01
N GLY A 335 -6.86 -2.61 21.76
CA GLY A 335 -5.72 -1.80 21.34
C GLY A 335 -6.17 -0.38 20.92
N THR A 336 -5.20 0.49 20.63
CA THR A 336 -5.44 1.86 20.15
C THR A 336 -6.24 1.92 18.85
N ASP A 337 -6.04 0.94 17.96
CA ASP A 337 -6.67 0.86 16.63
C ASP A 337 -7.84 -0.14 16.60
N GLY A 338 -8.38 -0.52 17.75
CA GLY A 338 -9.46 -1.49 17.88
C GLY A 338 -9.02 -2.83 18.49
N PRO A 339 -9.94 -3.82 18.53
CA PRO A 339 -9.66 -5.12 19.13
C PRO A 339 -8.68 -5.93 18.28
N LYS A 340 -7.68 -6.53 18.95
CA LYS A 340 -6.69 -7.42 18.33
C LYS A 340 -6.63 -8.75 19.07
N GLU A 341 -6.45 -9.85 18.35
CA GLU A 341 -6.18 -11.14 18.98
C GLU A 341 -4.79 -11.15 19.64
N LYS A 342 -4.73 -11.62 20.88
CA LYS A 342 -3.49 -11.76 21.64
C LYS A 342 -3.50 -13.04 22.46
N SER A 343 -2.37 -13.75 22.44
CA SER A 343 -2.17 -14.89 23.35
C SER A 343 -1.72 -14.38 24.72
N VAL A 344 -2.45 -14.78 25.76
CA VAL A 344 -2.18 -14.46 27.17
C VAL A 344 -1.94 -15.74 27.96
N THR A 345 -1.01 -15.71 28.91
CA THR A 345 -0.80 -16.83 29.84
C THR A 345 -1.56 -16.55 31.11
N VAL A 346 -2.38 -17.51 31.54
CA VAL A 346 -3.31 -17.40 32.65
C VAL A 346 -3.08 -18.48 33.69
N LYS A 347 -3.44 -18.19 34.92
CA LYS A 347 -3.52 -19.13 36.06
C LYS A 347 -4.94 -19.10 36.63
N GLN A 348 -5.25 -20.02 37.53
CA GLN A 348 -6.49 -19.96 38.32
C GLN A 348 -6.62 -18.61 39.03
N GLY A 349 -7.80 -18.00 39.05
CA GLY A 349 -8.07 -16.66 39.56
C GLY A 349 -7.79 -15.53 38.56
N ALA A 350 -7.29 -15.81 37.35
CA ALA A 350 -7.08 -14.77 36.33
C ALA A 350 -8.41 -14.32 35.74
N ASP A 351 -8.62 -12.99 35.66
CA ASP A 351 -9.80 -12.39 35.05
C ASP A 351 -9.48 -11.88 33.62
N LEU A 352 -10.22 -12.40 32.63
CA LEU A 352 -10.05 -12.00 31.26
C LEU A 352 -10.49 -10.56 30.99
N LEU A 353 -11.34 -9.96 31.82
CA LEU A 353 -11.68 -8.53 31.70
C LEU A 353 -10.40 -7.69 31.80
N THR A 354 -9.65 -7.85 32.88
CA THR A 354 -8.38 -7.14 33.10
C THR A 354 -7.35 -7.43 31.98
N LEU A 355 -7.22 -8.71 31.59
CA LEU A 355 -6.25 -9.14 30.56
C LEU A 355 -6.61 -8.66 29.15
N SER A 356 -7.86 -8.29 28.92
CA SER A 356 -8.36 -7.77 27.65
C SER A 356 -8.30 -6.25 27.52
N ASN A 357 -7.75 -5.54 28.50
CA ASN A 357 -7.83 -4.08 28.64
C ASN A 357 -9.31 -3.62 28.73
N ASP A 358 -10.02 -4.16 29.72
CA ASP A 358 -11.39 -3.81 30.11
C ASP A 358 -12.45 -3.94 28.99
N ARG A 359 -12.29 -4.91 28.11
CA ARG A 359 -13.32 -5.19 27.11
C ARG A 359 -14.61 -5.70 27.75
N ALA A 360 -15.70 -4.97 27.52
CA ALA A 360 -17.02 -5.27 28.08
C ALA A 360 -17.51 -6.72 27.84
N ASN A 361 -17.03 -7.35 26.78
CA ASN A 361 -17.37 -8.74 26.43
C ASN A 361 -16.93 -9.77 27.49
N TYR A 362 -15.91 -9.46 28.30
CA TYR A 362 -15.42 -10.33 29.37
C TYR A 362 -15.95 -9.93 30.75
N LYS A 363 -16.84 -8.93 30.86
CA LYS A 363 -17.33 -8.38 32.14
C LYS A 363 -18.11 -9.37 33.00
N HIS A 364 -18.71 -10.40 32.37
CA HIS A 364 -19.61 -11.30 33.09
C HIS A 364 -19.09 -12.73 33.12
N GLY A 365 -18.34 -13.06 34.18
CA GLY A 365 -18.01 -14.43 34.53
C GLY A 365 -16.88 -15.07 33.73
N PHE A 366 -15.91 -14.31 33.25
CA PHE A 366 -14.70 -14.83 32.57
C PHE A 366 -13.46 -14.86 33.48
N GLU A 367 -13.67 -14.98 34.80
CA GLU A 367 -12.61 -15.34 35.73
C GLU A 367 -12.38 -16.85 35.68
N ILE A 368 -11.13 -17.28 35.68
CA ILE A 368 -10.75 -18.70 35.60
C ILE A 368 -10.86 -19.34 36.99
N THR A 369 -11.86 -20.19 37.19
CA THR A 369 -12.10 -20.89 38.45
C THR A 369 -11.30 -22.19 38.55
N GLU A 370 -10.98 -22.86 37.42
CA GLU A 370 -10.27 -24.11 37.42
C GLU A 370 -9.48 -24.30 36.12
N ILE A 371 -8.29 -24.88 36.24
CA ILE A 371 -7.50 -25.37 35.11
C ILE A 371 -7.14 -26.84 35.37
N ASN A 372 -7.65 -27.77 34.57
CA ASN A 372 -7.28 -29.17 34.59
C ASN A 372 -6.20 -29.43 33.54
N ALA A 373 -5.05 -29.96 33.97
CA ALA A 373 -3.91 -30.28 33.12
C ALA A 373 -3.66 -31.82 32.99
N GLU A 374 -4.66 -32.63 33.35
CA GLU A 374 -4.58 -34.08 33.21
C GLU A 374 -4.54 -34.47 31.73
N PRO A 375 -3.49 -35.21 31.28
CA PRO A 375 -3.38 -35.59 29.88
C PRO A 375 -4.61 -36.32 29.33
N GLY A 376 -5.18 -35.84 28.24
CA GLY A 376 -6.41 -36.35 27.62
C GLY A 376 -7.70 -35.83 28.21
N ASN A 377 -7.64 -35.03 29.27
CA ASN A 377 -8.79 -34.38 29.88
C ASN A 377 -8.49 -32.91 30.26
N GLU A 378 -7.67 -32.25 29.45
CA GLU A 378 -7.26 -30.85 29.69
C GLU A 378 -8.44 -29.89 29.41
N TYR A 379 -8.76 -29.03 30.40
CA TYR A 379 -9.79 -28.00 30.26
C TYR A 379 -9.56 -26.80 31.16
N ILE A 380 -10.30 -25.75 30.86
CA ILE A 380 -10.43 -24.55 31.71
C ILE A 380 -11.90 -24.33 32.00
N ARG A 381 -12.21 -23.99 33.26
CA ARG A 381 -13.56 -23.59 33.67
C ARG A 381 -13.58 -22.12 34.10
N PHE A 382 -14.61 -21.41 33.67
CA PHE A 382 -14.85 -20.00 34.02
C PHE A 382 -15.91 -19.87 35.10
N SER A 383 -15.94 -18.71 35.76
CA SER A 383 -16.92 -18.42 36.83
C SER A 383 -18.38 -18.38 36.35
N ASN A 384 -18.63 -18.21 35.04
CA ASN A 384 -19.96 -18.35 34.43
C ASN A 384 -20.37 -19.82 34.18
N GLY A 385 -19.61 -20.79 34.69
CA GLY A 385 -19.87 -22.21 34.55
C GLY A 385 -19.45 -22.83 33.20
N ARG A 386 -19.00 -22.03 32.22
CA ARG A 386 -18.50 -22.54 30.93
C ARG A 386 -17.17 -23.28 31.11
N THR A 387 -17.02 -24.37 30.38
CA THR A 387 -15.79 -25.17 30.34
C THR A 387 -15.32 -25.23 28.89
N LEU A 388 -14.02 -25.00 28.66
CA LEU A 388 -13.37 -25.15 27.36
C LEU A 388 -12.26 -26.17 27.46
N ARG A 389 -12.22 -27.14 26.57
CA ARG A 389 -11.15 -28.12 26.44
C ARG A 389 -9.98 -27.55 25.64
N LEU A 390 -8.84 -28.20 25.72
CA LEU A 390 -7.67 -27.89 24.89
C LEU A 390 -8.05 -27.91 23.39
N GLY A 391 -7.77 -26.81 22.70
CA GLY A 391 -8.12 -26.60 21.29
C GLY A 391 -9.51 -26.04 21.04
N GLU A 392 -10.42 -26.06 22.03
CA GLU A 392 -11.76 -25.47 21.89
C GLU A 392 -11.75 -23.95 21.96
N GLU A 393 -12.77 -23.34 21.35
CA GLU A 393 -12.98 -21.90 21.33
C GLU A 393 -14.44 -21.52 21.50
N ILE A 394 -14.68 -20.33 22.05
CA ILE A 394 -16.00 -19.66 22.11
C ILE A 394 -15.89 -18.26 21.53
N GLY A 395 -17.02 -17.72 21.07
CA GLY A 395 -17.06 -16.37 20.48
C GLY A 395 -16.31 -16.27 19.15
N ALA A 396 -15.87 -17.37 18.56
CA ALA A 396 -15.43 -17.39 17.16
C ALA A 396 -16.59 -16.98 16.26
N MET A 397 -16.24 -16.32 15.15
CA MET A 397 -17.23 -15.99 14.13
C MET A 397 -17.90 -17.30 13.67
N ARG A 398 -19.18 -17.47 13.97
CA ARG A 398 -19.89 -18.74 13.69
C ARG A 398 -19.80 -19.05 12.20
N ASP A 399 -19.69 -20.33 11.86
CA ASP A 399 -19.60 -20.78 10.47
C ASP A 399 -20.77 -20.29 9.61
N ASP A 400 -21.93 -20.07 10.20
CA ASP A 400 -23.10 -19.49 9.55
C ASP A 400 -22.90 -18.02 9.14
N VAL A 401 -22.15 -17.22 9.92
CA VAL A 401 -21.91 -15.79 9.60
C VAL A 401 -21.05 -15.63 8.37
N TRP A 402 -19.86 -16.24 8.34
CA TRP A 402 -18.98 -16.10 7.17
C TRP A 402 -19.56 -16.81 5.93
N ARG A 403 -20.32 -17.89 6.12
CA ARG A 403 -21.05 -18.54 5.03
C ARG A 403 -22.14 -17.63 4.46
N ALA A 404 -22.89 -16.95 5.32
CA ALA A 404 -23.86 -15.94 4.90
C ALA A 404 -23.19 -14.77 4.14
N GLN A 405 -22.01 -14.34 4.59
CA GLN A 405 -21.22 -13.30 3.90
C GLN A 405 -20.78 -13.77 2.50
N ILE A 406 -20.26 -14.99 2.37
CA ILE A 406 -19.88 -15.58 1.07
C ILE A 406 -21.11 -15.62 0.15
N LYS A 407 -22.22 -16.18 0.62
CA LYS A 407 -23.47 -16.25 -0.16
C LYS A 407 -23.97 -14.89 -0.61
N HIS A 408 -23.97 -13.91 0.31
CA HIS A 408 -24.38 -12.54 0.00
C HIS A 408 -23.48 -11.90 -1.06
N THR A 409 -22.18 -12.05 -0.94
CA THR A 409 -21.20 -11.53 -1.92
C THR A 409 -21.42 -12.16 -3.29
N ILE A 410 -21.61 -13.48 -3.38
CA ILE A 410 -21.90 -14.17 -4.65
C ILE A 410 -23.21 -13.61 -5.25
N LYS A 411 -24.27 -13.51 -4.45
CA LYS A 411 -25.56 -12.97 -4.91
C LYS A 411 -25.40 -11.56 -5.48
N ARG A 412 -24.72 -10.67 -4.75
CA ARG A 412 -24.48 -9.29 -5.22
C ARG A 412 -23.63 -9.24 -6.48
N HIS A 413 -22.64 -10.13 -6.61
CA HIS A 413 -21.85 -10.28 -7.84
C HIS A 413 -22.74 -10.63 -9.03
N LEU A 414 -23.56 -11.67 -8.91
CA LEU A 414 -24.45 -12.12 -9.98
C LEU A 414 -25.45 -11.03 -10.39
N GLU A 415 -26.07 -10.36 -9.42
CA GLU A 415 -26.98 -9.24 -9.65
C GLU A 415 -26.28 -8.10 -10.39
N LYS A 416 -25.07 -7.73 -9.93
CA LYS A 416 -24.29 -6.64 -10.54
C LYS A 416 -23.84 -6.99 -11.96
N GLU A 417 -23.40 -8.22 -12.20
CA GLU A 417 -22.97 -8.63 -13.55
C GLU A 417 -24.15 -8.64 -14.53
N LEU A 418 -25.35 -9.03 -14.11
CA LEU A 418 -26.56 -8.90 -14.94
C LEU A 418 -26.83 -7.45 -15.33
N GLU A 419 -26.67 -6.51 -14.37
CA GLU A 419 -26.91 -5.07 -14.60
C GLU A 419 -25.93 -4.47 -15.62
N VAL A 420 -24.62 -4.84 -15.53
CA VAL A 420 -23.57 -4.17 -16.31
C VAL A 420 -23.13 -4.94 -17.55
N ARG A 421 -23.51 -6.22 -17.70
CA ARG A 421 -23.09 -7.09 -18.80
C ARG A 421 -23.45 -6.55 -20.20
N ALA A 422 -24.60 -5.93 -20.34
CA ALA A 422 -25.02 -5.33 -21.61
C ALA A 422 -24.08 -4.21 -22.08
N ARG A 423 -23.30 -3.64 -21.17
CA ARG A 423 -22.26 -2.65 -21.44
C ARG A 423 -20.89 -3.28 -21.73
N GLY A 424 -20.77 -4.60 -21.81
CA GLY A 424 -19.52 -5.31 -21.98
C GLY A 424 -18.62 -5.31 -20.74
N ILE A 425 -19.19 -5.02 -19.56
CA ILE A 425 -18.44 -4.92 -18.30
C ILE A 425 -18.54 -6.24 -17.53
N LYS A 426 -17.40 -6.85 -17.25
CA LYS A 426 -17.26 -8.01 -16.36
C LYS A 426 -17.16 -7.55 -14.92
N VAL A 427 -17.77 -8.28 -13.99
CA VAL A 427 -17.63 -8.05 -12.56
C VAL A 427 -16.55 -8.95 -11.97
N LEU A 428 -15.76 -8.43 -11.04
CA LEU A 428 -14.83 -9.18 -10.21
C LEU A 428 -15.22 -9.01 -8.75
N SER A 429 -15.08 -10.07 -7.96
CA SER A 429 -15.24 -10.03 -6.50
C SER A 429 -14.00 -10.52 -5.80
N LEU A 430 -13.62 -9.80 -4.74
CA LEU A 430 -12.43 -10.08 -3.96
C LEU A 430 -12.82 -10.46 -2.54
N PHE A 431 -12.34 -11.62 -2.08
CA PHE A 431 -12.49 -12.10 -0.72
C PHE A 431 -11.17 -11.97 0.03
N PHE A 432 -11.14 -11.14 1.05
CA PHE A 432 -10.02 -11.11 1.99
C PHE A 432 -10.25 -12.13 3.09
N ILE A 433 -9.31 -13.06 3.24
CA ILE A 433 -9.38 -14.15 4.21
C ILE A 433 -8.29 -14.00 5.27
N ASP A 434 -8.52 -14.59 6.43
CA ASP A 434 -7.62 -14.55 7.58
C ASP A 434 -6.43 -15.50 7.46
N ARG A 435 -6.64 -16.67 6.81
CA ARG A 435 -5.64 -17.72 6.63
C ARG A 435 -5.75 -18.39 5.28
N VAL A 436 -4.62 -18.68 4.67
CA VAL A 436 -4.56 -19.40 3.38
C VAL A 436 -5.18 -20.80 3.50
N ALA A 437 -4.97 -21.52 4.61
CA ALA A 437 -5.54 -22.82 4.89
C ALA A 437 -7.08 -22.86 4.84
N ASN A 438 -7.77 -21.74 5.11
CA ASN A 438 -9.23 -21.65 4.96
C ASN A 438 -9.69 -21.72 3.50
N TYR A 439 -8.82 -21.43 2.53
CA TYR A 439 -9.09 -21.56 1.10
C TYR A 439 -8.45 -22.79 0.48
N ARG A 440 -7.16 -23.04 0.75
CA ARG A 440 -6.39 -24.20 0.29
C ARG A 440 -5.44 -24.65 1.38
N ASP A 441 -5.56 -25.91 1.74
CA ASP A 441 -4.70 -26.60 2.71
C ASP A 441 -3.97 -27.75 2.03
N TYR A 442 -3.12 -28.46 2.75
CA TYR A 442 -2.36 -29.60 2.26
C TYR A 442 -2.56 -30.78 3.20
N ASP A 443 -2.85 -31.94 2.63
CA ASP A 443 -2.98 -33.18 3.40
C ASP A 443 -1.62 -33.71 3.91
N GLY A 444 -1.66 -34.80 4.66
CA GLY A 444 -0.44 -35.44 5.22
C GLY A 444 0.56 -35.91 4.17
N SER A 445 0.17 -36.02 2.90
CA SER A 445 1.03 -36.37 1.76
C SER A 445 1.52 -35.14 0.99
N GLY A 446 1.10 -33.92 1.42
CA GLY A 446 1.45 -32.66 0.76
C GLY A 446 0.62 -32.35 -0.49
N GLN A 447 -0.49 -33.06 -0.72
CA GLN A 447 -1.39 -32.77 -1.82
C GLN A 447 -2.35 -31.64 -1.44
N PRO A 448 -2.67 -30.71 -2.36
CA PRO A 448 -3.57 -29.60 -2.08
C PRO A 448 -5.01 -30.11 -1.87
N VAL A 449 -5.61 -29.67 -0.78
CA VAL A 449 -7.02 -29.91 -0.44
C VAL A 449 -7.76 -28.59 -0.31
N LYS A 450 -9.07 -28.57 -0.61
CA LYS A 450 -9.88 -27.37 -0.45
C LYS A 450 -10.06 -27.05 1.04
N GLY A 451 -9.90 -25.78 1.38
CA GLY A 451 -10.26 -25.29 2.70
C GLY A 451 -11.75 -24.94 2.79
N LYS A 452 -12.24 -24.74 4.00
CA LYS A 452 -13.66 -24.53 4.30
C LYS A 452 -14.32 -23.36 3.54
N PHE A 453 -13.56 -22.30 3.21
CA PHE A 453 -14.10 -21.18 2.44
C PHE A 453 -14.26 -21.50 0.96
N ALA A 454 -13.35 -22.28 0.37
CA ALA A 454 -13.49 -22.74 -1.00
C ALA A 454 -14.66 -23.69 -1.15
N GLU A 455 -14.82 -24.65 -0.22
CA GLU A 455 -15.94 -25.59 -0.20
C GLU A 455 -17.29 -24.87 -0.07
N ALA A 456 -17.40 -23.95 0.88
CA ALA A 456 -18.62 -23.16 1.08
C ALA A 456 -18.93 -22.27 -0.12
N PHE A 457 -17.91 -21.64 -0.71
CA PHE A 457 -18.07 -20.82 -1.91
C PHE A 457 -18.64 -21.64 -3.07
N GLU A 458 -18.05 -22.79 -3.36
CA GLU A 458 -18.51 -23.68 -4.44
C GLU A 458 -19.94 -24.20 -4.19
N ALA A 459 -20.26 -24.55 -2.95
CA ALA A 459 -21.60 -24.99 -2.58
C ALA A 459 -22.65 -23.87 -2.78
N GLU A 460 -22.38 -22.65 -2.31
CA GLU A 460 -23.29 -21.51 -2.43
C GLU A 460 -23.42 -21.04 -3.90
N LEU A 461 -22.31 -20.99 -4.66
CA LEU A 461 -22.34 -20.64 -6.08
C LEU A 461 -23.14 -21.68 -6.89
N SER A 462 -22.92 -22.99 -6.63
CA SER A 462 -23.68 -24.08 -7.28
C SER A 462 -25.17 -24.01 -6.95
N GLY A 463 -25.53 -23.61 -5.73
CA GLY A 463 -26.92 -23.40 -5.34
C GLY A 463 -27.57 -22.23 -6.09
N LEU A 464 -26.89 -21.08 -6.13
CA LEU A 464 -27.36 -19.88 -6.81
C LEU A 464 -27.38 -20.01 -8.34
N ALA A 465 -26.47 -20.79 -8.94
CA ALA A 465 -26.43 -21.03 -10.38
C ALA A 465 -27.68 -21.74 -10.93
N LYS A 466 -28.46 -22.42 -10.06
CA LYS A 466 -29.73 -23.07 -10.43
C LYS A 466 -30.90 -22.10 -10.51
N ASP A 467 -30.74 -20.88 -10.02
CA ASP A 467 -31.79 -19.87 -10.04
C ASP A 467 -31.96 -19.30 -11.47
N GLU A 468 -33.19 -19.38 -12.00
CA GLU A 468 -33.51 -18.92 -13.36
C GLU A 468 -33.14 -17.47 -13.62
N ARG A 469 -33.12 -16.62 -12.60
CA ARG A 469 -32.72 -15.21 -12.71
C ARG A 469 -31.31 -15.03 -13.28
N TYR A 470 -30.42 -16.00 -13.04
CA TYR A 470 -29.01 -15.94 -13.45
C TYR A 470 -28.70 -16.71 -14.73
N ARG A 471 -29.76 -17.29 -15.40
CA ARG A 471 -29.58 -18.09 -16.63
C ARG A 471 -28.85 -17.35 -17.76
N ALA A 472 -28.95 -16.02 -17.80
CA ALA A 472 -28.25 -15.21 -18.80
C ALA A 472 -26.72 -15.20 -18.59
N LEU A 473 -26.22 -15.57 -17.40
CA LEU A 473 -24.79 -15.63 -17.09
C LEU A 473 -24.21 -16.96 -17.53
N THR A 474 -23.93 -17.09 -18.83
CA THR A 474 -23.47 -18.34 -19.46
C THR A 474 -22.17 -18.90 -18.89
N TRP A 475 -21.33 -18.05 -18.26
CA TRP A 475 -20.11 -18.49 -17.62
C TRP A 475 -20.34 -19.39 -16.38
N LEU A 476 -21.52 -19.38 -15.79
CA LEU A 476 -21.88 -20.28 -14.68
C LEU A 476 -21.86 -21.77 -15.09
N THR A 477 -21.83 -22.08 -16.39
CA THR A 477 -21.67 -23.45 -16.90
C THR A 477 -20.22 -23.90 -16.99
N GLN A 478 -19.25 -23.01 -16.76
CA GLN A 478 -17.83 -23.33 -16.78
C GLN A 478 -17.45 -24.19 -15.55
N PRO A 479 -16.35 -24.96 -15.64
CA PRO A 479 -15.86 -25.73 -14.50
C PRO A 479 -15.60 -24.83 -13.29
N MET A 480 -16.11 -25.25 -12.12
CA MET A 480 -16.08 -24.47 -10.88
C MET A 480 -14.68 -23.95 -10.54
N GLY A 481 -13.65 -24.78 -10.65
CA GLY A 481 -12.25 -24.40 -10.39
C GLY A 481 -11.65 -23.35 -11.33
N LYS A 482 -12.35 -22.97 -12.43
CA LYS A 482 -11.93 -21.84 -13.29
C LYS A 482 -12.57 -20.52 -12.87
N LEU A 483 -13.65 -20.57 -12.09
CA LEU A 483 -14.45 -19.39 -11.72
C LEU A 483 -13.83 -18.63 -10.54
N HIS A 484 -13.05 -19.32 -9.71
CA HIS A 484 -12.37 -18.71 -8.56
C HIS A 484 -10.93 -19.20 -8.42
N ASN A 485 -10.08 -18.35 -7.88
CA ASN A 485 -8.70 -18.72 -7.54
C ASN A 485 -8.20 -17.93 -6.33
N GLY A 486 -7.13 -18.44 -5.71
CA GLY A 486 -6.44 -17.76 -4.61
C GLY A 486 -5.20 -17.04 -5.10
N TYR A 487 -5.01 -15.79 -4.68
CA TYR A 487 -3.79 -15.03 -4.87
C TYR A 487 -3.04 -14.94 -3.54
N PHE A 488 -2.07 -15.82 -3.35
CA PHE A 488 -1.28 -15.98 -2.13
C PHE A 488 0.19 -16.11 -2.46
N ALA A 489 1.07 -15.78 -1.51
CA ALA A 489 2.48 -16.06 -1.64
C ALA A 489 2.78 -17.57 -1.53
N GLN A 490 3.69 -18.09 -2.35
CA GLN A 490 4.16 -19.48 -2.33
C GLN A 490 5.60 -19.58 -1.83
N ASP A 491 6.00 -20.76 -1.35
CA ASP A 491 7.40 -21.07 -1.10
C ASP A 491 8.09 -21.63 -2.36
N LYS A 492 9.41 -21.88 -2.25
CA LYS A 492 10.22 -22.46 -3.34
C LYS A 492 9.76 -23.85 -3.83
N LYS A 493 8.82 -24.50 -3.11
CA LYS A 493 8.23 -25.79 -3.45
C LYS A 493 6.80 -25.68 -3.98
N GLY A 494 6.28 -24.43 -4.18
CA GLY A 494 4.92 -24.19 -4.64
C GLY A 494 3.84 -24.26 -3.54
N VAL A 495 4.24 -24.41 -2.27
CA VAL A 495 3.29 -24.46 -1.14
C VAL A 495 2.88 -23.05 -0.75
N LEU A 496 1.56 -22.80 -0.72
CA LEU A 496 0.99 -21.51 -0.34
C LEU A 496 1.25 -21.19 1.14
N LYS A 497 1.65 -19.97 1.45
CA LYS A 497 1.98 -19.52 2.82
C LYS A 497 1.19 -18.31 3.26
N ASP A 498 0.96 -18.23 4.56
CA ASP A 498 0.49 -17.02 5.25
C ASP A 498 1.64 -16.01 5.37
N THR A 499 2.12 -15.46 4.25
CA THR A 499 3.22 -14.49 4.21
C THR A 499 2.73 -13.12 3.77
N ARG A 500 3.55 -12.09 4.02
CA ARG A 500 3.23 -10.69 3.71
C ARG A 500 3.41 -10.29 2.23
N GLY A 501 3.34 -11.21 1.29
CA GLY A 501 3.31 -10.90 -0.15
C GLY A 501 4.65 -10.59 -0.82
N ASP A 502 5.79 -10.94 -0.21
CA ASP A 502 7.13 -10.54 -0.67
C ASP A 502 7.84 -11.57 -1.56
N THR A 503 7.22 -12.68 -1.96
CA THR A 503 7.86 -13.75 -2.75
C THR A 503 7.25 -13.91 -4.13
N GLN A 504 8.11 -13.88 -5.17
CA GLN A 504 7.80 -14.02 -6.61
C GLN A 504 7.42 -15.45 -7.02
N ALA A 505 6.36 -16.04 -6.53
CA ALA A 505 6.20 -17.45 -6.78
C ALA A 505 4.82 -17.97 -7.20
N ASP A 506 3.95 -17.11 -7.77
CA ASP A 506 2.71 -17.56 -8.44
C ASP A 506 2.61 -16.94 -9.83
N ASP A 507 3.42 -17.43 -10.77
CA ASP A 507 3.66 -16.74 -12.04
C ASP A 507 2.42 -16.60 -12.92
N GLU A 508 1.55 -17.59 -13.01
CA GLU A 508 0.36 -17.50 -13.90
C GLU A 508 -0.76 -16.65 -13.31
N VAL A 509 -1.14 -16.91 -12.06
CA VAL A 509 -2.21 -16.15 -11.38
C VAL A 509 -1.73 -14.73 -11.08
N TYR A 510 -0.45 -14.56 -10.71
CA TYR A 510 0.18 -13.26 -10.59
C TYR A 510 0.13 -12.48 -11.90
N ASN A 511 0.57 -13.10 -13.01
CA ASN A 511 0.57 -12.45 -14.30
C ASN A 511 -0.85 -12.05 -14.74
N LEU A 512 -1.83 -12.92 -14.57
CA LEU A 512 -3.22 -12.62 -14.91
C LEU A 512 -3.77 -11.45 -14.06
N ILE A 513 -3.58 -11.49 -12.75
CA ILE A 513 -4.15 -10.48 -11.83
C ILE A 513 -3.39 -9.16 -11.91
N MET A 514 -2.07 -9.17 -12.03
CA MET A 514 -1.23 -7.98 -11.92
C MET A 514 -0.81 -7.38 -13.26
N ARG A 515 -0.47 -8.21 -14.24
CA ARG A 515 0.10 -7.77 -15.53
C ARG A 515 -0.89 -7.83 -16.67
N GLU A 516 -1.69 -8.89 -16.76
CA GLU A 516 -2.65 -9.11 -17.84
C GLU A 516 -4.05 -8.60 -17.44
N LYS A 517 -4.14 -7.42 -16.85
CA LYS A 517 -5.39 -6.83 -16.34
C LYS A 517 -6.47 -6.77 -17.45
N GLU A 518 -6.10 -6.50 -18.69
CA GLU A 518 -7.04 -6.46 -19.82
C GLU A 518 -7.64 -7.86 -20.10
N ARG A 519 -6.83 -8.92 -20.02
CA ARG A 519 -7.31 -10.30 -20.15
C ARG A 519 -8.21 -10.66 -18.98
N LEU A 520 -7.83 -10.31 -17.75
CA LEU A 520 -8.67 -10.54 -16.56
C LEU A 520 -10.04 -9.86 -16.70
N LEU A 521 -10.12 -8.70 -17.35
CA LEU A 521 -11.35 -7.95 -17.57
C LEU A 521 -12.17 -8.45 -18.77
N SER A 522 -11.63 -9.34 -19.62
CA SER A 522 -12.36 -9.94 -20.72
C SER A 522 -13.51 -10.82 -20.21
N LEU A 523 -14.66 -10.76 -20.88
CA LEU A 523 -15.79 -11.65 -20.58
C LEU A 523 -15.46 -13.12 -20.88
N GLU A 524 -14.47 -13.38 -21.74
CA GLU A 524 -14.02 -14.74 -22.12
C GLU A 524 -13.17 -15.40 -21.02
N GLU A 525 -12.45 -14.59 -20.21
CA GLU A 525 -11.70 -15.12 -19.06
C GLU A 525 -12.69 -15.55 -17.97
N PRO A 526 -12.71 -16.84 -17.57
CA PRO A 526 -13.71 -17.35 -16.63
C PRO A 526 -13.51 -16.90 -15.18
N LEU A 527 -12.28 -16.52 -14.76
CA LEU A 527 -11.99 -16.11 -13.38
C LEU A 527 -12.81 -14.86 -13.01
N ARG A 528 -13.61 -14.96 -11.93
CA ARG A 528 -14.48 -13.88 -11.42
C ARG A 528 -14.32 -13.62 -9.94
N PHE A 529 -13.92 -14.63 -9.18
CA PHE A 529 -13.81 -14.54 -7.73
C PHE A 529 -12.35 -14.79 -7.31
N ILE A 530 -11.78 -13.85 -6.58
CA ILE A 530 -10.38 -13.90 -6.15
C ILE A 530 -10.34 -13.93 -4.64
N PHE A 531 -9.65 -14.92 -4.08
CA PHE A 531 -9.38 -15.01 -2.64
C PHE A 531 -7.95 -14.52 -2.38
N SER A 532 -7.78 -13.64 -1.40
CA SER A 532 -6.48 -13.11 -1.02
C SER A 532 -6.33 -12.98 0.48
N HIS A 533 -5.13 -13.22 1.00
CA HIS A 533 -4.83 -13.04 2.42
C HIS A 533 -4.30 -11.62 2.67
N SER A 534 -3.17 -11.26 2.10
CA SER A 534 -2.53 -9.95 2.31
C SER A 534 -2.07 -9.26 1.02
N ALA A 535 -1.90 -10.04 -0.04
CA ALA A 535 -1.22 -9.60 -1.26
C ALA A 535 -1.92 -8.48 -2.06
N LEU A 536 -3.24 -8.35 -1.94
CA LEU A 536 -4.03 -7.34 -2.67
C LEU A 536 -4.63 -6.27 -1.74
N ARG A 537 -4.18 -6.17 -0.49
CA ARG A 537 -4.71 -5.18 0.47
C ARG A 537 -4.42 -3.75 0.07
N GLU A 538 -3.29 -3.53 -0.58
CA GLU A 538 -2.83 -2.19 -0.98
C GLU A 538 -2.40 -2.19 -2.45
N GLY A 539 -2.79 -1.15 -3.16
CA GLY A 539 -2.28 -0.84 -4.50
C GLY A 539 -2.80 -1.68 -5.66
N TRP A 540 -3.73 -2.61 -5.43
CA TRP A 540 -4.39 -3.27 -6.55
C TRP A 540 -5.59 -2.44 -7.00
N ASP A 541 -5.40 -1.74 -8.10
CA ASP A 541 -6.41 -0.90 -8.72
C ASP A 541 -7.04 -1.65 -9.92
N ASN A 542 -8.26 -2.12 -9.72
CA ASN A 542 -9.04 -2.74 -10.78
C ASN A 542 -10.46 -2.15 -10.79
N PRO A 543 -10.86 -1.44 -11.86
CA PRO A 543 -12.13 -0.73 -11.93
C PRO A 543 -13.36 -1.64 -11.91
N ASN A 544 -13.20 -2.93 -12.15
CA ASN A 544 -14.30 -3.89 -12.24
C ASN A 544 -14.51 -4.70 -10.95
N VAL A 545 -13.82 -4.37 -9.88
CA VAL A 545 -14.16 -4.86 -8.54
C VAL A 545 -15.32 -4.03 -7.98
N PHE A 546 -16.42 -4.69 -7.69
CA PHE A 546 -17.64 -4.08 -7.19
C PHE A 546 -17.99 -4.62 -5.81
#